data_179883f060fd04484c45d986e16f8aee
#
_entry.id   179883f060fd04484c45d986e16f8aee
#
_cell.length_a   1.000
_cell.length_b   1.000
_cell.length_c   1.000
_cell.angle_alpha   90.00
_cell.angle_beta   90.00
_cell.angle_gamma   90.00
#
_symmetry.space_group_name_H-M   'P 1'
#
loop_
_entity.id
_entity.type
_entity.pdbx_description
1 polymer ?
#
loop_
_entity_poly.entity_id
_entity_poly.type
_entity_poly.pdbx_seq_one_letter_code
_entity_poly.pdbx_strand_id
1 'polypeptide(L)'
;MISVQLQSFNQHILEAYEKGFALQEYIDSLDLPFEGLRISVISLSGEVEYDNTLSLDLLDNHRYRPEIDEAINNNIGYHIRRQSTSDGREYFYFATRGEDVLVRTAIPYSSSLRELLKAEWDFLIFMIIISLVMSILAYFATQRLGKTIERLNRFAAKAEKGERFDDDESFPNDELGSISSHIVKLYAQWQQTIIDRDLAHENAMREEQEKIRIKRQLTNNINHELKTPVASIQVCLETLLSGIQLTEEKRQELIERCYSNNERLRHLLNDISLITRMEDGSQLIVKESINNNRIIDEIADELAVMPQEEQFTLHTQFNEQVMIEGNPSLIGSIFRNLTENAIAYSGGKNIYITLIENNSQYCSIRFEDDGTGVEEQKIPRLFERFYRIDKGRSRRLGGTGLGLSIVKHAVQFHGGSIVASNRQQGGLQFDFTLQKR
;
A
#
# COMPACT_ATOMS: atom_id res chain seq x y z
N MET A 1 48.97 -38.19 -28.74
CA MET A 1 49.10 -39.50 -28.04
C MET A 1 50.24 -40.32 -28.60
N ILE A 2 50.29 -40.62 -29.92
CA ILE A 2 51.34 -41.43 -30.58
C ILE A 2 52.74 -40.87 -30.39
N SER A 3 52.94 -39.55 -30.61
CA SER A 3 54.24 -38.87 -30.42
C SER A 3 54.77 -38.98 -28.99
N VAL A 4 53.90 -38.90 -28.00
CA VAL A 4 54.31 -39.05 -26.58
C VAL A 4 54.75 -40.47 -26.26
N GLN A 5 54.06 -41.47 -26.81
CA GLN A 5 54.45 -42.88 -26.66
C GLN A 5 55.78 -43.17 -27.33
N LEU A 6 55.96 -42.66 -28.57
CA LEU A 6 57.25 -42.84 -29.28
C LEU A 6 58.42 -42.10 -28.63
N GLN A 7 58.13 -40.89 -28.09
CA GLN A 7 59.14 -40.12 -27.36
C GLN A 7 59.62 -40.90 -26.11
N SER A 8 58.67 -41.39 -25.31
CA SER A 8 58.98 -42.19 -24.12
C SER A 8 59.76 -43.45 -24.49
N PHE A 9 59.32 -44.11 -25.56
CA PHE A 9 59.98 -45.30 -26.05
C PHE A 9 61.43 -45.02 -26.56
N ASN A 10 61.61 -43.99 -27.37
CA ASN A 10 62.94 -43.56 -27.83
C ASN A 10 63.85 -43.17 -26.67
N GLN A 11 63.35 -42.55 -25.63
CA GLN A 11 64.12 -42.18 -24.45
C GLN A 11 64.68 -43.40 -23.72
N HIS A 12 63.88 -44.49 -23.58
CA HIS A 12 64.38 -45.71 -22.99
C HIS A 12 65.51 -46.34 -23.80
N ILE A 13 65.44 -46.26 -25.15
CA ILE A 13 66.53 -46.75 -26.01
C ILE A 13 67.78 -45.91 -25.88
N LEU A 14 67.66 -44.59 -25.81
CA LEU A 14 68.74 -43.65 -25.57
C LEU A 14 69.47 -43.98 -24.24
N GLU A 15 68.66 -44.13 -23.16
CA GLU A 15 69.26 -44.50 -21.84
C GLU A 15 70.00 -45.85 -21.86
N ALA A 16 69.45 -46.82 -22.62
CA ALA A 16 70.09 -48.10 -22.78
C ALA A 16 71.45 -48.00 -23.54
N TYR A 17 71.41 -47.16 -24.62
CA TYR A 17 72.62 -46.88 -25.38
C TYR A 17 73.77 -46.21 -24.52
N GLU A 18 73.38 -45.20 -23.76
CA GLU A 18 74.28 -44.47 -22.85
C GLU A 18 74.81 -45.35 -21.74
N LYS A 19 74.09 -46.35 -21.27
CA LYS A 19 74.55 -47.35 -20.28
C LYS A 19 75.41 -48.48 -20.89
N GLY A 20 75.58 -48.47 -22.22
CA GLY A 20 76.47 -49.42 -22.92
C GLY A 20 75.82 -50.83 -23.10
N PHE A 21 74.48 -50.95 -23.07
CA PHE A 21 73.80 -52.20 -23.37
C PHE A 21 73.98 -52.58 -24.83
N ALA A 22 74.11 -53.90 -25.14
CA ALA A 22 74.02 -54.39 -26.53
C ALA A 22 72.63 -54.08 -27.11
N LEU A 23 72.55 -53.10 -28.01
CA LEU A 23 71.25 -52.57 -28.55
C LEU A 23 70.36 -53.66 -29.12
N GLN A 24 70.93 -54.63 -29.80
CA GLN A 24 70.16 -55.72 -30.41
C GLN A 24 69.44 -56.56 -29.37
N GLU A 25 70.08 -57.04 -28.34
CA GLU A 25 69.50 -57.84 -27.27
C GLU A 25 68.51 -57.01 -26.44
N TYR A 26 68.83 -55.71 -26.22
CA TYR A 26 67.92 -54.81 -25.49
C TYR A 26 66.60 -54.56 -26.26
N ILE A 27 66.69 -54.18 -27.55
CA ILE A 27 65.49 -53.88 -28.40
C ILE A 27 64.69 -55.14 -28.61
N ASP A 28 65.28 -56.31 -28.81
CA ASP A 28 64.59 -57.61 -28.95
C ASP A 28 63.85 -58.02 -27.68
N SER A 29 64.27 -57.50 -26.52
CA SER A 29 63.63 -57.77 -25.23
C SER A 29 62.43 -56.79 -24.95
N LEU A 30 62.29 -55.74 -25.73
CA LEU A 30 61.23 -54.74 -25.53
C LEU A 30 59.94 -55.14 -26.21
N ASP A 31 58.80 -54.94 -25.54
CA ASP A 31 57.50 -54.94 -26.19
C ASP A 31 57.39 -53.69 -27.08
N LEU A 32 57.27 -53.92 -28.35
CA LEU A 32 57.12 -52.81 -29.31
C LEU A 32 55.72 -52.18 -29.20
N PRO A 33 55.66 -50.89 -29.01
CA PRO A 33 54.39 -50.20 -28.85
C PRO A 33 53.48 -50.21 -30.09
N PHE A 34 54.04 -50.52 -31.23
CA PHE A 34 53.31 -50.62 -32.49
C PHE A 34 53.86 -51.79 -33.32
N GLU A 35 52.94 -52.51 -33.99
CA GLU A 35 53.29 -53.60 -34.89
C GLU A 35 54.07 -53.09 -36.12
N GLY A 36 55.15 -53.69 -36.42
CA GLY A 36 56.04 -53.29 -37.50
C GLY A 36 56.85 -51.99 -37.27
N LEU A 37 57.06 -51.62 -36.01
CA LEU A 37 57.88 -50.47 -35.63
C LEU A 37 59.31 -50.72 -36.02
N ARG A 38 59.77 -49.85 -36.91
CA ARG A 38 61.19 -49.81 -37.26
C ARG A 38 61.99 -48.88 -36.37
N ILE A 39 63.12 -49.29 -35.87
CA ILE A 39 63.95 -48.54 -34.95
C ILE A 39 65.39 -48.39 -35.57
N SER A 40 65.82 -47.16 -35.67
CA SER A 40 67.20 -46.90 -36.10
C SER A 40 67.94 -46.00 -35.08
N VAL A 41 69.14 -46.34 -34.72
CA VAL A 41 70.00 -45.47 -33.96
C VAL A 41 71.06 -44.87 -34.94
N ILE A 42 71.19 -43.55 -34.87
CA ILE A 42 71.85 -42.75 -35.87
C ILE A 42 72.79 -41.79 -35.16
N SER A 43 74.07 -41.74 -35.61
CA SER A 43 75.02 -40.77 -35.09
C SER A 43 74.61 -39.33 -35.41
N LEU A 44 75.17 -38.36 -34.74
CA LEU A 44 74.95 -36.92 -35.07
C LEU A 44 75.49 -36.54 -36.44
N SER A 45 76.41 -37.34 -37.01
CA SER A 45 76.92 -37.20 -38.40
C SER A 45 75.92 -37.75 -39.46
N GLY A 46 74.85 -38.47 -39.01
CA GLY A 46 73.84 -39.09 -39.85
C GLY A 46 74.08 -40.53 -40.28
N GLU A 47 75.18 -41.14 -39.79
CA GLU A 47 75.42 -42.54 -40.04
C GLU A 47 74.57 -43.44 -39.19
N VAL A 48 73.99 -44.50 -39.75
CA VAL A 48 73.07 -45.42 -39.03
C VAL A 48 73.96 -46.49 -38.34
N GLU A 49 73.99 -46.51 -37.02
CA GLU A 49 74.71 -47.42 -36.20
C GLU A 49 73.95 -48.72 -35.92
N TYR A 50 72.64 -48.61 -35.88
CA TYR A 50 71.76 -49.77 -35.67
C TYR A 50 70.42 -49.56 -36.40
N ASP A 51 69.91 -50.62 -36.97
CA ASP A 51 68.53 -50.68 -37.52
C ASP A 51 67.99 -52.10 -37.31
N ASN A 52 66.76 -52.22 -36.70
CA ASN A 52 66.18 -53.49 -36.37
C ASN A 52 65.54 -54.24 -37.57
N THR A 53 65.48 -53.60 -38.75
CA THR A 53 64.80 -54.14 -39.91
C THR A 53 65.70 -54.35 -41.10
N LEU A 54 66.71 -53.54 -41.34
CA LEU A 54 67.50 -53.54 -42.52
C LEU A 54 68.99 -53.67 -42.14
N SER A 55 69.81 -54.31 -43.01
CA SER A 55 71.25 -54.35 -42.85
C SER A 55 71.90 -52.99 -43.06
N LEU A 56 72.87 -52.64 -42.25
CA LEU A 56 73.57 -51.35 -42.27
C LEU A 56 74.17 -50.99 -43.64
N ASP A 57 74.63 -51.95 -44.36
CA ASP A 57 75.26 -51.79 -45.72
C ASP A 57 74.22 -51.28 -46.76
N LEU A 58 72.94 -51.35 -46.52
CA LEU A 58 71.90 -50.90 -47.42
C LEU A 58 71.34 -49.51 -47.06
N LEU A 59 71.83 -48.86 -46.05
CA LEU A 59 71.31 -47.63 -45.54
C LEU A 59 72.25 -46.45 -45.88
N ASP A 60 71.66 -45.43 -46.52
CA ASP A 60 72.30 -44.17 -46.81
C ASP A 60 72.45 -43.31 -45.54
N ASN A 61 73.29 -42.29 -45.62
CA ASN A 61 73.34 -41.30 -44.55
C ASN A 61 72.06 -40.54 -44.36
N HIS A 62 71.58 -40.52 -43.11
CA HIS A 62 70.26 -39.97 -42.74
C HIS A 62 70.27 -38.49 -42.29
N ARG A 63 71.45 -37.81 -42.30
CA ARG A 63 71.68 -36.49 -41.75
C ARG A 63 70.72 -35.43 -42.25
N TYR A 64 70.31 -35.49 -43.54
CA TYR A 64 69.46 -34.51 -44.18
C TYR A 64 67.95 -34.92 -44.25
N ARG A 65 67.59 -35.92 -43.49
CA ARG A 65 66.20 -36.32 -43.40
C ARG A 65 65.43 -35.37 -42.53
N PRO A 66 64.18 -34.88 -42.89
CA PRO A 66 63.49 -33.84 -42.17
C PRO A 66 63.34 -34.11 -40.68
N GLU A 67 62.96 -35.31 -40.29
CA GLU A 67 62.80 -35.74 -38.91
C GLU A 67 64.10 -35.74 -38.13
N ILE A 68 65.22 -36.02 -38.81
CA ILE A 68 66.53 -35.99 -38.16
C ILE A 68 67.04 -34.58 -37.99
N ASP A 69 66.94 -33.76 -39.05
CA ASP A 69 67.34 -32.35 -38.98
C ASP A 69 66.53 -31.57 -37.94
N GLU A 70 65.24 -31.80 -37.84
CA GLU A 70 64.40 -31.22 -36.81
C GLU A 70 64.79 -31.71 -35.42
N ALA A 71 65.10 -33.01 -35.22
CA ALA A 71 65.49 -33.55 -33.95
C ALA A 71 66.82 -33.00 -33.50
N ILE A 72 67.77 -32.74 -34.38
CA ILE A 72 69.05 -32.12 -34.08
C ILE A 72 68.87 -30.69 -33.52
N ASN A 73 67.93 -29.94 -34.11
CA ASN A 73 67.74 -28.54 -33.77
C ASN A 73 66.77 -28.37 -32.52
N ASN A 74 65.76 -29.24 -32.39
CA ASN A 74 64.67 -29.08 -31.39
C ASN A 74 64.60 -30.24 -30.40
N ASN A 75 65.54 -31.17 -30.36
CA ASN A 75 65.64 -32.41 -29.59
C ASN A 75 64.62 -33.48 -30.01
N ILE A 76 63.56 -33.08 -30.72
CA ILE A 76 62.51 -33.95 -31.26
C ILE A 76 62.23 -33.51 -32.68
N GLY A 77 62.06 -34.47 -33.57
CA GLY A 77 61.63 -34.22 -34.96
C GLY A 77 60.73 -35.33 -35.44
N TYR A 78 59.76 -34.98 -36.30
CA TYR A 78 58.85 -35.96 -36.83
C TYR A 78 58.44 -35.62 -38.27
N HIS A 79 58.05 -36.66 -39.00
CA HIS A 79 57.48 -36.50 -40.35
C HIS A 79 56.28 -37.43 -40.53
N ILE A 80 55.08 -36.85 -40.73
CA ILE A 80 53.82 -37.58 -40.62
C ILE A 80 53.67 -38.65 -41.75
N ARG A 81 54.22 -38.39 -42.92
CA ARG A 81 54.06 -39.31 -44.07
C ARG A 81 55.22 -39.10 -45.04
N ARG A 82 56.13 -40.05 -45.07
CA ARG A 82 57.24 -40.07 -46.02
C ARG A 82 57.48 -41.46 -46.51
N GLN A 83 57.76 -41.57 -47.81
CA GLN A 83 58.13 -42.84 -48.44
C GLN A 83 59.59 -43.17 -48.07
N SER A 84 59.78 -44.36 -47.59
CA SER A 84 61.15 -44.89 -47.29
C SER A 84 61.91 -45.17 -48.60
N THR A 85 63.12 -44.66 -48.69
CA THR A 85 64.01 -44.90 -49.84
C THR A 85 64.50 -46.33 -49.86
N SER A 86 64.48 -47.05 -48.72
CA SER A 86 65.04 -48.35 -48.56
C SER A 86 64.06 -49.50 -48.89
N ASP A 87 62.74 -49.36 -48.64
CA ASP A 87 61.72 -50.39 -48.82
C ASP A 87 60.48 -49.93 -49.60
N GLY A 88 60.43 -48.65 -49.97
CA GLY A 88 59.33 -48.08 -50.77
C GLY A 88 58.02 -47.85 -50.05
N ARG A 89 57.90 -48.20 -48.78
CA ARG A 89 56.70 -48.01 -47.96
C ARG A 89 56.60 -46.64 -47.36
N GLU A 90 55.42 -46.18 -47.06
CA GLU A 90 55.17 -44.90 -46.32
C GLU A 90 55.22 -45.16 -44.82
N TYR A 91 55.89 -44.28 -44.15
CA TYR A 91 56.06 -44.33 -42.70
C TYR A 91 55.77 -42.97 -42.04
N PHE A 92 55.28 -43.01 -40.79
CA PHE A 92 55.35 -41.92 -39.86
C PHE A 92 56.70 -42.05 -39.13
N TYR A 93 57.54 -41.06 -39.26
CA TYR A 93 58.86 -41.03 -38.65
C TYR A 93 58.82 -40.13 -37.41
N PHE A 94 59.48 -40.58 -36.35
CA PHE A 94 59.68 -39.80 -35.13
C PHE A 94 61.15 -40.00 -34.65
N ALA A 95 61.80 -38.92 -34.36
CA ALA A 95 63.25 -38.93 -33.93
C ALA A 95 63.38 -38.16 -32.62
N THR A 96 64.22 -38.71 -31.74
CA THR A 96 64.59 -38.09 -30.46
C THR A 96 66.05 -38.01 -30.35
N ARG A 97 66.65 -36.87 -30.01
CA ARG A 97 68.01 -36.63 -29.85
C ARG A 97 68.54 -37.03 -28.45
N GLY A 98 69.55 -37.82 -28.33
CA GLY A 98 70.37 -38.06 -27.15
C GLY A 98 71.70 -37.19 -27.16
N GLU A 99 72.64 -37.51 -26.29
CA GLU A 99 73.93 -36.79 -26.22
C GLU A 99 74.77 -37.01 -27.45
N ASP A 100 74.97 -38.27 -27.82
CA ASP A 100 75.90 -38.68 -28.92
C ASP A 100 75.16 -39.21 -30.14
N VAL A 101 73.88 -39.69 -30.00
CA VAL A 101 73.12 -40.34 -31.02
C VAL A 101 71.68 -39.85 -31.06
N LEU A 102 70.98 -40.16 -32.14
CA LEU A 102 69.55 -40.00 -32.28
C LEU A 102 68.85 -41.35 -32.38
N VAL A 103 67.79 -41.56 -31.72
CA VAL A 103 66.87 -42.70 -31.92
C VAL A 103 65.75 -42.28 -32.79
N ARG A 104 65.57 -42.92 -33.96
CA ARG A 104 64.49 -42.73 -34.88
C ARG A 104 63.61 -43.97 -34.87
N THR A 105 62.37 -43.78 -34.63
CA THR A 105 61.29 -44.76 -34.81
C THR A 105 60.48 -44.46 -36.05
N ALA A 106 60.03 -45.50 -36.77
CA ALA A 106 59.21 -45.40 -37.96
C ALA A 106 58.05 -46.39 -37.85
N ILE A 107 56.79 -45.85 -37.89
CA ILE A 107 55.60 -46.66 -37.91
C ILE A 107 55.07 -46.71 -39.35
N PRO A 108 54.75 -47.92 -39.88
CA PRO A 108 54.11 -48.00 -41.20
C PRO A 108 52.86 -47.15 -41.27
N TYR A 109 52.70 -46.30 -42.29
CA TYR A 109 51.53 -45.44 -42.45
C TYR A 109 50.38 -46.27 -42.96
N SER A 110 49.71 -46.97 -42.03
CA SER A 110 48.55 -47.83 -42.29
C SER A 110 47.24 -47.07 -42.22
N SER A 111 46.15 -47.70 -42.65
CA SER A 111 44.77 -47.17 -42.53
C SER A 111 44.43 -46.86 -41.06
N SER A 112 44.87 -47.70 -40.13
CA SER A 112 44.63 -47.54 -38.71
C SER A 112 45.33 -46.28 -38.16
N LEU A 113 46.59 -46.00 -38.56
CA LEU A 113 47.32 -44.78 -38.16
C LEU A 113 46.64 -43.52 -38.70
N ARG A 114 46.13 -43.56 -39.93
CA ARG A 114 45.40 -42.49 -40.54
C ARG A 114 44.10 -42.15 -39.77
N GLU A 115 43.36 -43.19 -39.38
CA GLU A 115 42.09 -43.02 -38.60
C GLU A 115 42.36 -42.43 -37.21
N LEU A 116 43.42 -42.85 -36.53
CA LEU A 116 43.80 -42.28 -35.22
C LEU A 116 44.19 -40.78 -35.32
N LEU A 117 44.96 -40.41 -36.31
CA LEU A 117 45.37 -39.01 -36.53
C LEU A 117 44.15 -38.15 -36.95
N LYS A 118 43.21 -38.68 -37.70
CA LYS A 118 41.99 -37.99 -38.09
C LYS A 118 41.08 -37.80 -36.87
N ALA A 119 40.93 -38.80 -36.00
CA ALA A 119 40.11 -38.71 -34.80
C ALA A 119 40.60 -37.60 -33.86
N GLU A 120 41.89 -37.34 -33.73
CA GLU A 120 42.41 -36.22 -32.95
C GLU A 120 41.97 -34.86 -33.49
N TRP A 121 41.98 -34.65 -34.83
CA TRP A 121 41.48 -33.44 -35.45
C TRP A 121 39.98 -33.27 -35.33
N ASP A 122 39.20 -34.30 -35.53
CA ASP A 122 37.74 -34.28 -35.38
C ASP A 122 37.32 -33.91 -33.94
N PHE A 123 38.06 -34.41 -32.94
CA PHE A 123 37.85 -34.07 -31.53
C PHE A 123 38.16 -32.58 -31.26
N LEU A 124 39.23 -32.02 -31.79
CA LEU A 124 39.56 -30.60 -31.64
C LEU A 124 38.51 -29.69 -32.24
N ILE A 125 38.02 -30.02 -33.44
CA ILE A 125 36.96 -29.27 -34.13
C ILE A 125 35.67 -29.31 -33.29
N PHE A 126 35.32 -30.48 -32.76
CA PHE A 126 34.16 -30.65 -31.88
C PHE A 126 34.21 -29.76 -30.61
N MET A 127 35.40 -29.73 -29.95
CA MET A 127 35.62 -28.88 -28.77
C MET A 127 35.49 -27.39 -29.09
N ILE A 128 36.01 -26.95 -30.26
CA ILE A 128 35.91 -25.56 -30.70
C ILE A 128 34.43 -25.19 -30.93
N ILE A 129 33.65 -26.07 -31.59
CA ILE A 129 32.24 -25.83 -31.85
C ILE A 129 31.46 -25.71 -30.54
N ILE A 130 31.68 -26.63 -29.59
CA ILE A 130 31.01 -26.56 -28.28
C ILE A 130 31.37 -25.27 -27.56
N SER A 131 32.66 -24.89 -27.55
CA SER A 131 33.10 -23.65 -26.91
C SER A 131 32.45 -22.42 -27.52
N LEU A 132 32.34 -22.39 -28.85
CA LEU A 132 31.64 -21.30 -29.57
C LEU A 132 30.15 -21.23 -29.22
N VAL A 133 29.48 -22.38 -29.23
CA VAL A 133 28.05 -22.47 -28.86
C VAL A 133 27.83 -21.98 -27.43
N MET A 134 28.65 -22.47 -26.47
CA MET A 134 28.56 -22.04 -25.09
C MET A 134 28.81 -20.53 -24.90
N SER A 135 29.78 -19.97 -25.65
CA SER A 135 30.08 -18.53 -25.61
C SER A 135 28.91 -17.71 -26.15
N ILE A 136 28.24 -18.15 -27.22
CA ILE A 136 27.06 -17.49 -27.77
C ILE A 136 25.90 -17.54 -26.78
N LEU A 137 25.63 -18.69 -26.18
CA LEU A 137 24.59 -18.84 -25.16
C LEU A 137 24.84 -17.95 -23.95
N ALA A 138 26.09 -17.92 -23.45
CA ALA A 138 26.50 -17.06 -22.35
C ALA A 138 26.32 -15.57 -22.69
N TYR A 139 26.64 -15.16 -23.90
CA TYR A 139 26.44 -13.79 -24.38
C TYR A 139 24.95 -13.37 -24.33
N PHE A 140 24.08 -14.19 -24.89
CA PHE A 140 22.64 -13.90 -24.87
C PHE A 140 22.05 -13.91 -23.45
N ALA A 141 22.47 -14.85 -22.58
CA ALA A 141 22.04 -14.90 -21.19
C ALA A 141 22.47 -13.63 -20.45
N THR A 142 23.74 -13.21 -20.61
CA THR A 142 24.26 -12.00 -19.96
C THR A 142 23.54 -10.73 -20.43
N GLN A 143 23.27 -10.61 -21.74
CA GLN A 143 22.51 -9.47 -22.26
C GLN A 143 21.07 -9.40 -21.70
N ARG A 144 20.42 -10.55 -21.58
CA ARG A 144 19.06 -10.62 -21.02
C ARG A 144 19.03 -10.17 -19.56
N LEU A 145 19.94 -10.69 -18.75
CA LEU A 145 20.10 -10.30 -17.34
C LEU A 145 20.40 -8.80 -17.19
N GLY A 146 21.36 -8.30 -17.98
CA GLY A 146 21.77 -6.89 -17.95
C GLY A 146 20.62 -5.92 -18.19
N LYS A 147 19.78 -6.20 -19.18
CA LYS A 147 18.59 -5.36 -19.48
C LYS A 147 17.59 -5.31 -18.35
N THR A 148 17.34 -6.43 -17.66
CA THR A 148 16.39 -6.49 -16.53
C THR A 148 16.94 -5.71 -15.33
N ILE A 149 18.23 -5.86 -15.02
CA ILE A 149 18.89 -5.12 -13.93
C ILE A 149 18.91 -3.61 -14.23
N GLU A 150 19.20 -3.22 -15.47
CA GLU A 150 19.19 -1.80 -15.85
C GLU A 150 17.82 -1.16 -15.72
N ARG A 151 16.74 -1.87 -16.10
CA ARG A 151 15.36 -1.43 -15.89
C ARG A 151 15.03 -1.27 -14.41
N LEU A 152 15.40 -2.25 -13.58
CA LEU A 152 15.17 -2.18 -12.15
C LEU A 152 15.95 -1.02 -11.50
N ASN A 153 17.17 -0.77 -11.95
CA ASN A 153 17.97 0.36 -11.47
C ASN A 153 17.37 1.72 -11.87
N ARG A 154 16.86 1.84 -13.10
CA ARG A 154 16.11 3.02 -13.54
C ARG A 154 14.84 3.22 -12.72
N PHE A 155 14.12 2.14 -12.41
CA PHE A 155 12.97 2.17 -11.52
C PHE A 155 13.37 2.70 -10.13
N ALA A 156 14.41 2.13 -9.51
CA ALA A 156 14.89 2.55 -8.20
C ALA A 156 15.27 4.04 -8.17
N ALA A 157 15.93 4.54 -9.23
CA ALA A 157 16.30 5.94 -9.34
C ALA A 157 15.09 6.90 -9.49
N LYS A 158 14.03 6.48 -10.20
CA LYS A 158 12.77 7.24 -10.28
C LYS A 158 12.02 7.20 -8.95
N ALA A 159 11.98 6.03 -8.31
CA ALA A 159 11.36 5.84 -7.00
C ALA A 159 12.01 6.74 -5.92
N GLU A 160 13.34 6.85 -5.92
CA GLU A 160 14.08 7.76 -5.02
C GLU A 160 13.68 9.23 -5.21
N LYS A 161 13.37 9.63 -6.44
CA LYS A 161 12.91 10.99 -6.75
C LYS A 161 11.42 11.22 -6.51
N GLY A 162 10.67 10.19 -6.11
CA GLY A 162 9.22 10.27 -5.94
C GLY A 162 8.42 10.42 -7.23
N GLU A 163 9.02 10.13 -8.39
CA GLU A 163 8.36 10.22 -9.68
C GLU A 163 7.34 9.08 -9.84
N ARG A 164 6.21 9.38 -10.50
CA ARG A 164 5.21 8.36 -10.82
C ARG A 164 5.76 7.40 -11.87
N PHE A 165 5.47 6.13 -11.68
CA PHE A 165 5.85 5.09 -12.60
C PHE A 165 4.71 4.84 -13.59
N ASP A 166 5.00 4.84 -14.89
CA ASP A 166 4.06 4.36 -15.91
C ASP A 166 4.11 2.83 -15.93
N ASP A 167 2.96 2.20 -15.81
CA ASP A 167 2.75 0.74 -15.67
C ASP A 167 3.11 -0.07 -16.95
N ASP A 168 3.65 0.59 -17.97
CA ASP A 168 3.83 0.04 -19.33
C ASP A 168 5.16 -0.72 -19.55
N GLU A 169 6.06 -0.78 -18.56
CA GLU A 169 7.31 -1.54 -18.70
C GLU A 169 7.13 -3.00 -18.25
N SER A 170 6.83 -3.89 -19.20
CA SER A 170 6.79 -5.33 -18.94
C SER A 170 8.19 -5.90 -18.66
N PHE A 171 8.33 -6.65 -17.58
CA PHE A 171 9.53 -7.43 -17.29
C PHE A 171 9.47 -8.80 -17.98
N PRO A 172 10.63 -9.44 -18.26
CA PRO A 172 10.66 -10.78 -18.84
C PRO A 172 9.93 -11.81 -17.94
N ASN A 173 9.38 -12.86 -18.58
CA ASN A 173 8.75 -13.98 -17.87
C ASN A 173 9.83 -14.97 -17.37
N ASP A 174 10.69 -14.52 -16.45
CA ASP A 174 11.67 -15.34 -15.74
C ASP A 174 11.64 -14.97 -14.24
N GLU A 175 12.42 -15.67 -13.44
CA GLU A 175 12.45 -15.48 -11.99
C GLU A 175 12.84 -14.05 -11.60
N LEU A 176 13.82 -13.46 -12.29
CA LEU A 176 14.26 -12.09 -12.04
C LEU A 176 13.20 -11.06 -12.45
N GLY A 177 12.52 -11.29 -13.57
CA GLY A 177 11.42 -10.47 -14.03
C GLY A 177 10.21 -10.53 -13.08
N SER A 178 9.90 -11.71 -12.55
CA SER A 178 8.86 -11.89 -11.55
C SER A 178 9.17 -11.11 -10.26
N ILE A 179 10.39 -11.22 -9.73
CA ILE A 179 10.84 -10.46 -8.56
C ILE A 179 10.76 -8.95 -8.84
N SER A 180 11.23 -8.50 -9.99
CA SER A 180 11.21 -7.09 -10.38
C SER A 180 9.79 -6.54 -10.46
N SER A 181 8.84 -7.30 -11.05
CA SER A 181 7.44 -6.92 -11.13
C SER A 181 6.78 -6.85 -9.74
N HIS A 182 7.11 -7.77 -8.82
CA HIS A 182 6.65 -7.73 -7.44
C HIS A 182 7.16 -6.49 -6.70
N ILE A 183 8.44 -6.12 -6.85
CA ILE A 183 9.00 -4.91 -6.24
C ILE A 183 8.28 -3.66 -6.73
N VAL A 184 8.07 -3.53 -8.04
CA VAL A 184 7.32 -2.41 -8.63
C VAL A 184 5.90 -2.34 -8.09
N LYS A 185 5.20 -3.48 -8.04
CA LYS A 185 3.84 -3.55 -7.50
C LYS A 185 3.77 -3.19 -6.02
N LEU A 186 4.70 -3.68 -5.21
CA LEU A 186 4.78 -3.32 -3.79
C LEU A 186 5.04 -1.82 -3.60
N TYR A 187 5.92 -1.23 -4.40
CA TYR A 187 6.18 0.21 -4.35
C TYR A 187 4.93 1.03 -4.74
N ALA A 188 4.23 0.62 -5.81
CA ALA A 188 2.98 1.28 -6.22
C ALA A 188 1.91 1.19 -5.13
N GLN A 189 1.73 0.03 -4.49
CA GLN A 189 0.83 -0.14 -3.36
C GLN A 189 1.24 0.72 -2.16
N TRP A 190 2.53 0.82 -1.87
CA TRP A 190 3.04 1.66 -0.79
C TRP A 190 2.79 3.15 -1.07
N GLN A 191 3.03 3.62 -2.28
CA GLN A 191 2.70 5.01 -2.68
C GLN A 191 1.20 5.29 -2.54
N GLN A 192 0.33 4.38 -3.00
CA GLN A 192 -1.11 4.54 -2.86
C GLN A 192 -1.52 4.62 -1.39
N THR A 193 -0.96 3.75 -0.55
CA THR A 193 -1.22 3.77 0.90
C THR A 193 -0.81 5.10 1.56
N ILE A 194 0.30 5.72 1.13
CA ILE A 194 0.71 7.04 1.63
C ILE A 194 -0.30 8.10 1.22
N ILE A 195 -0.72 8.11 -0.04
CA ILE A 195 -1.71 9.07 -0.55
C ILE A 195 -3.03 8.93 0.22
N ASP A 196 -3.52 7.70 0.39
CA ASP A 196 -4.77 7.42 1.10
C ASP A 196 -4.68 7.85 2.58
N ARG A 197 -3.53 7.59 3.23
CA ARG A 197 -3.26 8.03 4.60
C ARG A 197 -3.25 9.56 4.71
N ASP A 198 -2.57 10.24 3.81
CA ASP A 198 -2.46 11.70 3.85
C ASP A 198 -3.82 12.36 3.58
N LEU A 199 -4.61 11.81 2.68
CA LEU A 199 -5.99 12.23 2.44
C LEU A 199 -6.89 11.99 3.67
N ALA A 200 -6.78 10.82 4.30
CA ALA A 200 -7.52 10.52 5.53
C ALA A 200 -7.11 11.46 6.68
N HIS A 201 -5.82 11.77 6.82
CA HIS A 201 -5.32 12.70 7.81
C HIS A 201 -5.82 14.13 7.56
N GLU A 202 -5.80 14.59 6.30
CA GLU A 202 -6.32 15.91 5.94
C GLU A 202 -7.83 16.02 6.25
N ASN A 203 -8.60 14.99 5.93
CA ASN A 203 -10.03 14.94 6.24
C ASN A 203 -10.29 14.96 7.75
N ALA A 204 -9.53 14.17 8.54
CA ALA A 204 -9.64 14.17 9.98
C ALA A 204 -9.29 15.55 10.59
N MET A 205 -8.25 16.20 10.09
CA MET A 205 -7.90 17.57 10.51
C MET A 205 -8.97 18.59 10.17
N ARG A 206 -9.59 18.48 8.99
CA ARG A 206 -10.71 19.37 8.61
C ARG A 206 -11.91 19.16 9.53
N GLU A 207 -12.28 17.92 9.83
CA GLU A 207 -13.35 17.62 10.77
C GLU A 207 -13.06 18.18 12.17
N GLU A 208 -11.83 18.03 12.66
CA GLU A 208 -11.43 18.57 13.97
C GLU A 208 -11.47 20.10 13.98
N GLN A 209 -10.97 20.74 12.95
CA GLN A 209 -11.05 22.20 12.81
C GLN A 209 -12.50 22.72 12.79
N GLU A 210 -13.38 22.01 12.10
CA GLU A 210 -14.80 22.38 12.05
C GLU A 210 -15.45 22.20 13.43
N LYS A 211 -15.16 21.13 14.17
CA LYS A 211 -15.61 20.95 15.56
C LYS A 211 -15.12 22.09 16.47
N ILE A 212 -13.87 22.46 16.36
CA ILE A 212 -13.29 23.59 17.13
C ILE A 212 -14.00 24.91 16.76
N ARG A 213 -14.24 25.14 15.48
CA ARG A 213 -14.95 26.33 14.99
C ARG A 213 -16.36 26.41 15.54
N ILE A 214 -17.11 25.31 15.48
CA ILE A 214 -18.48 25.22 16.01
C ILE A 214 -18.47 25.48 17.52
N LYS A 215 -17.52 24.88 18.28
CA LYS A 215 -17.38 25.06 19.72
C LYS A 215 -17.07 26.53 20.09
N ARG A 216 -16.17 27.18 19.34
CA ARG A 216 -15.87 28.63 19.53
C ARG A 216 -17.09 29.51 19.25
N GLN A 217 -17.82 29.23 18.16
CA GLN A 217 -19.02 29.96 17.81
C GLN A 217 -20.09 29.81 18.87
N LEU A 218 -20.28 28.60 19.40
CA LEU A 218 -21.18 28.31 20.52
C LEU A 218 -20.81 29.14 21.74
N THR A 219 -19.55 29.12 22.18
CA THR A 219 -19.05 29.88 23.32
C THR A 219 -19.27 31.38 23.17
N ASN A 220 -18.98 31.92 21.98
CA ASN A 220 -19.16 33.34 21.70
C ASN A 220 -20.66 33.73 21.77
N ASN A 221 -21.54 32.91 21.21
CA ASN A 221 -22.97 33.16 21.21
C ASN A 221 -23.53 33.06 22.65
N ILE A 222 -23.11 32.08 23.44
CA ILE A 222 -23.45 31.95 24.87
C ILE A 222 -23.08 33.23 25.63
N ASN A 223 -21.83 33.68 25.50
CA ASN A 223 -21.35 34.88 26.17
C ASN A 223 -22.20 36.10 25.79
N HIS A 224 -22.58 36.22 24.54
CA HIS A 224 -23.38 37.34 24.06
C HIS A 224 -24.81 37.31 24.60
N GLU A 225 -25.45 36.13 24.61
CA GLU A 225 -26.83 35.95 25.13
C GLU A 225 -26.90 36.02 26.66
N LEU A 226 -25.81 35.72 27.39
CA LEU A 226 -25.69 35.94 28.84
C LEU A 226 -25.48 37.41 29.19
N LYS A 227 -24.60 38.13 28.45
CA LYS A 227 -24.26 39.49 28.73
C LYS A 227 -25.44 40.46 28.68
N THR A 228 -26.35 40.26 27.75
CA THR A 228 -27.52 41.14 27.55
C THR A 228 -28.49 41.20 28.75
N PRO A 229 -29.02 40.06 29.29
CA PRO A 229 -29.90 40.09 30.43
C PRO A 229 -29.15 40.55 31.72
N VAL A 230 -27.87 40.12 31.88
CA VAL A 230 -27.08 40.61 33.04
C VAL A 230 -26.96 42.12 33.06
N ALA A 231 -26.59 42.72 31.91
CA ALA A 231 -26.50 44.19 31.81
C ALA A 231 -27.87 44.87 32.03
N SER A 232 -28.98 44.29 31.56
CA SER A 232 -30.33 44.80 31.81
C SER A 232 -30.70 44.76 33.29
N ILE A 233 -30.41 43.67 33.99
CA ILE A 233 -30.60 43.52 35.44
C ILE A 233 -29.78 44.57 36.17
N GLN A 234 -28.51 44.73 35.81
CA GLN A 234 -27.61 45.67 36.45
C GLN A 234 -28.14 47.10 36.31
N VAL A 235 -28.51 47.55 35.14
CA VAL A 235 -29.07 48.89 34.92
C VAL A 235 -30.36 49.09 35.72
N CYS A 236 -31.27 48.12 35.79
CA CYS A 236 -32.47 48.21 36.57
C CYS A 236 -32.19 48.36 38.07
N LEU A 237 -31.25 47.57 38.60
CA LEU A 237 -30.81 47.60 40.02
C LEU A 237 -30.09 48.93 40.35
N GLU A 238 -29.18 49.40 39.48
CA GLU A 238 -28.52 50.69 39.62
C GLU A 238 -29.51 51.85 39.69
N THR A 239 -30.53 51.80 38.82
CA THR A 239 -31.62 52.82 38.84
C THR A 239 -32.42 52.76 40.11
N LEU A 240 -32.78 51.56 40.63
CA LEU A 240 -33.47 51.40 41.88
C LEU A 240 -32.65 51.87 43.11
N LEU A 241 -31.34 51.73 43.05
CA LEU A 241 -30.40 52.10 44.14
C LEU A 241 -29.90 53.54 44.04
N SER A 242 -30.12 54.27 42.97
CA SER A 242 -29.59 55.62 42.69
C SER A 242 -30.15 56.71 43.59
N GLY A 243 -31.17 56.42 44.41
CA GLY A 243 -31.82 57.39 45.28
C GLY A 243 -32.75 58.39 44.55
N ILE A 244 -32.96 58.20 43.24
CA ILE A 244 -33.89 59.00 42.44
C ILE A 244 -35.32 58.65 42.87
N GLN A 245 -36.15 59.68 43.12
CA GLN A 245 -37.58 59.48 43.39
C GLN A 245 -38.30 58.87 42.18
N LEU A 246 -38.55 57.58 42.22
CA LEU A 246 -39.33 56.82 41.21
C LEU A 246 -40.76 56.76 41.67
N THR A 247 -41.71 56.78 40.70
CA THR A 247 -43.07 56.40 40.97
C THR A 247 -43.18 54.93 41.32
N GLU A 248 -44.18 54.52 42.09
CA GLU A 248 -44.33 53.11 42.47
C GLU A 248 -44.52 52.21 41.24
N GLU A 249 -45.27 52.67 40.24
CA GLU A 249 -45.40 51.97 38.95
C GLU A 249 -44.05 51.77 38.24
N LYS A 250 -43.17 52.78 38.25
CA LYS A 250 -41.85 52.65 37.64
C LYS A 250 -40.90 51.73 38.42
N ARG A 251 -41.04 51.74 39.74
CA ARG A 251 -40.31 50.82 40.59
C ARG A 251 -40.73 49.36 40.31
N GLN A 252 -42.06 49.14 40.25
CA GLN A 252 -42.63 47.84 39.94
C GLN A 252 -42.18 47.36 38.52
N GLU A 253 -42.27 48.21 37.50
CA GLU A 253 -41.77 47.91 36.16
C GLU A 253 -40.29 47.46 36.13
N LEU A 254 -39.42 48.13 36.90
CA LEU A 254 -37.99 47.78 36.99
C LEU A 254 -37.80 46.41 37.68
N ILE A 255 -38.57 46.11 38.73
CA ILE A 255 -38.53 44.83 39.42
C ILE A 255 -39.01 43.72 38.51
N GLU A 256 -40.11 43.88 37.84
CA GLU A 256 -40.63 42.89 36.86
C GLU A 256 -39.66 42.64 35.73
N ARG A 257 -38.98 43.71 35.25
CA ARG A 257 -37.91 43.58 34.24
C ARG A 257 -36.69 42.81 34.77
N CYS A 258 -36.28 43.02 36.01
CA CYS A 258 -35.26 42.22 36.66
C CYS A 258 -35.66 40.76 36.76
N TYR A 259 -36.88 40.48 37.21
CA TYR A 259 -37.40 39.15 37.35
C TYR A 259 -37.43 38.39 35.97
N SER A 260 -38.01 39.04 34.97
CA SER A 260 -38.08 38.47 33.60
C SER A 260 -36.69 38.15 33.04
N ASN A 261 -35.71 39.04 33.22
CA ASN A 261 -34.35 38.77 32.74
C ASN A 261 -33.64 37.66 33.54
N ASN A 262 -33.96 37.52 34.87
CA ASN A 262 -33.45 36.43 35.69
C ASN A 262 -34.02 35.08 35.24
N GLU A 263 -35.34 35.00 34.98
CA GLU A 263 -35.95 33.79 34.46
C GLU A 263 -35.36 33.42 33.08
N ARG A 264 -35.12 34.40 32.21
CA ARG A 264 -34.46 34.16 30.93
C ARG A 264 -33.06 33.60 31.10
N LEU A 265 -32.26 34.11 32.07
CA LEU A 265 -30.92 33.55 32.40
C LEU A 265 -31.03 32.11 32.87
N ARG A 266 -32.01 31.80 33.73
CA ARG A 266 -32.22 30.46 34.23
C ARG A 266 -32.55 29.48 33.12
N HIS A 267 -33.42 29.83 32.19
CA HIS A 267 -33.73 29.02 31.01
C HIS A 267 -32.50 28.83 30.13
N LEU A 268 -31.74 29.89 29.83
CA LEU A 268 -30.52 29.80 29.01
C LEU A 268 -29.45 28.88 29.65
N LEU A 269 -29.25 28.96 30.96
CA LEU A 269 -28.33 28.09 31.69
C LEU A 269 -28.76 26.61 31.66
N ASN A 270 -30.07 26.34 31.79
CA ASN A 270 -30.61 25.00 31.68
C ASN A 270 -30.42 24.44 30.26
N ASP A 271 -30.72 25.23 29.24
CA ASP A 271 -30.54 24.87 27.84
C ASP A 271 -29.06 24.51 27.54
N ILE A 272 -28.11 25.37 27.99
CA ILE A 272 -26.68 25.14 27.81
C ILE A 272 -26.25 23.85 28.54
N SER A 273 -26.70 23.65 29.81
CA SER A 273 -26.40 22.45 30.55
C SER A 273 -26.89 21.19 29.87
N LEU A 274 -28.08 21.24 29.28
CA LEU A 274 -28.70 20.14 28.56
C LEU A 274 -27.89 19.80 27.28
N ILE A 275 -27.52 20.81 26.49
CA ILE A 275 -26.70 20.64 25.28
C ILE A 275 -25.33 20.04 25.64
N THR A 276 -24.64 20.58 26.65
CA THR A 276 -23.32 20.11 27.08
C THR A 276 -23.37 18.65 27.55
N ARG A 277 -24.39 18.26 28.32
CA ARG A 277 -24.58 16.87 28.74
C ARG A 277 -24.78 15.92 27.57
N MET A 278 -25.49 16.35 26.52
CA MET A 278 -25.71 15.53 25.33
C MET A 278 -24.46 15.42 24.47
N GLU A 279 -23.60 16.45 24.44
CA GLU A 279 -22.35 16.44 23.66
C GLU A 279 -21.21 15.67 24.33
N ASP A 280 -20.96 15.92 25.61
CA ASP A 280 -19.78 15.38 26.32
C ASP A 280 -20.08 14.06 27.04
N GLY A 281 -21.34 13.68 27.25
CA GLY A 281 -21.71 12.64 28.19
C GLY A 281 -22.86 11.72 27.79
N SER A 282 -23.01 11.38 26.51
CA SER A 282 -24.09 10.44 26.11
C SER A 282 -24.05 9.10 26.88
N GLN A 283 -22.90 8.68 27.41
CA GLN A 283 -22.74 7.47 28.22
C GLN A 283 -23.17 7.64 29.68
N LEU A 284 -23.32 8.89 30.19
CA LEU A 284 -23.68 9.17 31.60
C LEU A 284 -25.19 9.43 31.77
N ILE A 285 -25.93 9.56 30.65
CA ILE A 285 -27.37 9.79 30.69
C ILE A 285 -28.07 8.45 30.83
N VAL A 286 -28.72 8.24 31.97
CA VAL A 286 -29.49 7.02 32.26
C VAL A 286 -30.71 6.98 31.33
N LYS A 287 -30.91 5.86 30.68
CA LYS A 287 -32.12 5.55 29.93
C LYS A 287 -33.01 4.64 30.75
N GLU A 288 -34.28 4.91 30.71
CA GLU A 288 -35.34 4.10 31.35
C GLU A 288 -36.53 3.91 30.45
N SER A 289 -37.41 3.00 30.77
CA SER A 289 -38.62 2.76 30.01
C SER A 289 -39.68 3.84 30.34
N ILE A 290 -40.00 4.65 29.35
CA ILE A 290 -40.84 5.84 29.47
C ILE A 290 -42.14 5.63 28.72
N ASN A 291 -43.22 5.92 29.39
CA ASN A 291 -44.54 6.03 28.72
C ASN A 291 -44.70 7.46 28.14
N ASN A 292 -44.61 7.55 26.82
CA ASN A 292 -44.66 8.83 26.11
C ASN A 292 -46.01 9.54 26.24
N ASN A 293 -47.10 8.78 26.39
CA ASN A 293 -48.45 9.34 26.58
C ASN A 293 -48.50 10.18 27.87
N ARG A 294 -47.84 9.73 28.96
CA ARG A 294 -47.80 10.47 30.21
C ARG A 294 -47.12 11.83 30.06
N ILE A 295 -46.04 11.92 29.29
CA ILE A 295 -45.37 13.20 29.02
C ILE A 295 -46.28 14.17 28.27
N ILE A 296 -47.05 13.64 27.34
CA ILE A 296 -48.01 14.45 26.57
C ILE A 296 -49.17 14.93 27.48
N ASP A 297 -49.61 14.06 28.40
CA ASP A 297 -50.67 14.42 29.38
C ASP A 297 -50.19 15.52 30.32
N GLU A 298 -48.92 15.43 30.82
CA GLU A 298 -48.29 16.47 31.62
C GLU A 298 -48.26 17.84 30.90
N ILE A 299 -47.99 17.85 29.58
CA ILE A 299 -48.01 19.07 28.79
C ILE A 299 -49.48 19.59 28.61
N ALA A 300 -50.42 18.69 28.43
CA ALA A 300 -51.85 19.07 28.37
C ALA A 300 -52.29 19.78 29.65
N ASP A 301 -51.87 19.24 30.83
CA ASP A 301 -52.17 19.85 32.12
C ASP A 301 -51.46 21.23 32.25
N GLU A 302 -50.20 21.37 31.83
CA GLU A 302 -49.47 22.66 31.82
C GLU A 302 -50.24 23.71 30.95
N LEU A 303 -50.73 23.33 29.78
CA LEU A 303 -51.53 24.23 28.90
C LEU A 303 -52.87 24.61 29.51
N ALA A 304 -53.53 23.71 30.23
CA ALA A 304 -54.84 23.95 30.82
C ALA A 304 -54.82 25.01 31.95
N VAL A 305 -53.68 25.18 32.60
CA VAL A 305 -53.50 26.17 33.68
C VAL A 305 -53.12 27.56 33.18
N MET A 306 -52.81 27.71 31.88
CA MET A 306 -52.45 28.99 31.31
C MET A 306 -53.59 30.01 31.29
N PRO A 307 -53.34 31.35 31.36
CA PRO A 307 -54.34 32.39 31.20
C PRO A 307 -55.16 32.23 29.92
N GLN A 308 -56.44 32.51 29.97
CA GLN A 308 -57.35 32.29 28.81
C GLN A 308 -56.89 32.98 27.50
N GLU A 309 -56.19 34.12 27.60
CA GLU A 309 -55.67 34.87 26.47
C GLU A 309 -54.48 34.15 25.74
N GLU A 310 -53.71 33.37 26.49
CA GLU A 310 -52.57 32.62 26.01
C GLU A 310 -52.85 31.12 25.81
N GLN A 311 -54.06 30.68 26.10
CA GLN A 311 -54.46 29.28 26.12
C GLN A 311 -54.43 28.69 24.69
N PHE A 312 -53.71 27.58 24.54
CA PHE A 312 -53.74 26.73 23.35
C PHE A 312 -54.56 25.48 23.62
N THR A 313 -55.22 24.98 22.57
CA THR A 313 -55.96 23.71 22.62
C THR A 313 -55.02 22.62 22.10
N LEU A 314 -54.72 21.61 22.94
CA LEU A 314 -53.96 20.45 22.53
C LEU A 314 -54.87 19.34 22.01
N HIS A 315 -54.64 18.90 20.79
CA HIS A 315 -55.32 17.77 20.16
C HIS A 315 -54.35 16.59 20.06
N THR A 316 -54.64 15.48 20.72
CA THR A 316 -53.77 14.30 20.71
C THR A 316 -54.45 13.13 20.00
N GLN A 317 -53.71 12.44 19.15
CA GLN A 317 -54.15 11.20 18.49
C GLN A 317 -53.12 10.09 18.77
N PHE A 318 -53.14 9.63 20.03
CA PHE A 318 -52.37 8.49 20.49
C PHE A 318 -53.33 7.37 20.88
N ASN A 319 -53.63 6.48 19.94
CA ASN A 319 -54.61 5.41 20.12
C ASN A 319 -54.05 4.21 20.93
N GLU A 320 -52.76 4.22 21.24
CA GLU A 320 -52.05 3.15 21.99
C GLU A 320 -50.96 3.72 22.90
N GLN A 321 -50.54 2.93 23.87
CA GLN A 321 -49.41 3.31 24.72
C GLN A 321 -48.07 3.15 23.96
N VAL A 322 -47.26 4.20 23.98
CA VAL A 322 -45.94 4.23 23.34
C VAL A 322 -44.87 4.21 24.42
N MET A 323 -44.22 3.05 24.56
CA MET A 323 -43.07 2.88 25.48
C MET A 323 -41.78 3.10 24.73
N ILE A 324 -40.86 3.91 25.25
CA ILE A 324 -39.58 4.29 24.66
C ILE A 324 -38.48 4.11 25.70
N GLU A 325 -37.35 3.51 25.34
CA GLU A 325 -36.14 3.54 26.17
C GLU A 325 -35.43 4.88 25.98
N GLY A 326 -35.43 5.72 27.01
CA GLY A 326 -34.89 7.06 26.89
C GLY A 326 -34.71 7.76 28.21
N ASN A 327 -34.36 9.02 28.13
CA ASN A 327 -34.30 9.89 29.30
C ASN A 327 -35.57 10.77 29.39
N PRO A 328 -36.33 10.71 30.48
CA PRO A 328 -37.62 11.44 30.61
C PRO A 328 -37.45 12.94 30.41
N SER A 329 -36.37 13.53 30.97
CA SER A 329 -36.10 14.96 30.84
C SER A 329 -35.83 15.38 29.40
N LEU A 330 -35.11 14.56 28.64
CA LEU A 330 -34.83 14.84 27.22
C LEU A 330 -36.09 14.68 26.35
N ILE A 331 -36.89 13.61 26.56
CA ILE A 331 -38.13 13.42 25.82
C ILE A 331 -39.11 14.52 26.17
N GLY A 332 -39.27 14.86 27.47
CA GLY A 332 -40.10 15.97 27.91
C GLY A 332 -39.66 17.31 27.29
N SER A 333 -38.33 17.53 27.15
CA SER A 333 -37.82 18.75 26.52
C SER A 333 -38.16 18.85 25.03
N ILE A 334 -38.33 17.72 24.29
CA ILE A 334 -38.76 17.73 22.89
C ILE A 334 -40.15 18.40 22.80
N PHE A 335 -41.13 17.85 23.53
CA PHE A 335 -42.48 18.33 23.44
C PHE A 335 -42.61 19.73 24.03
N ARG A 336 -41.98 20.02 25.18
CA ARG A 336 -42.02 21.34 25.81
C ARG A 336 -41.48 22.43 24.90
N ASN A 337 -40.30 22.24 24.28
CA ASN A 337 -39.71 23.21 23.35
C ASN A 337 -40.56 23.42 22.09
N LEU A 338 -41.17 22.37 21.53
CA LEU A 338 -42.09 22.49 20.39
C LEU A 338 -43.36 23.26 20.79
N THR A 339 -43.94 22.98 21.95
CA THR A 339 -45.12 23.66 22.49
C THR A 339 -44.81 25.13 22.79
N GLU A 340 -43.71 25.46 23.48
CA GLU A 340 -43.30 26.84 23.76
C GLU A 340 -43.08 27.63 22.46
N ASN A 341 -42.47 27.00 21.42
CA ASN A 341 -42.34 27.64 20.12
C ASN A 341 -43.67 27.91 19.43
N ALA A 342 -44.60 26.97 19.51
CA ALA A 342 -45.95 27.17 18.97
C ALA A 342 -46.68 28.35 19.65
N ILE A 343 -46.62 28.41 20.98
CA ILE A 343 -47.24 29.50 21.76
C ILE A 343 -46.59 30.85 21.43
N ALA A 344 -45.26 30.90 21.42
CA ALA A 344 -44.52 32.16 21.27
C ALA A 344 -44.56 32.73 19.84
N TYR A 345 -44.56 31.86 18.81
CA TYR A 345 -44.24 32.27 17.44
C TYR A 345 -45.30 31.92 16.39
N SER A 346 -46.12 30.91 16.60
CA SER A 346 -47.06 30.47 15.55
C SER A 346 -48.13 31.51 15.23
N GLY A 347 -48.63 32.18 16.23
CA GLY A 347 -49.79 33.05 16.12
C GLY A 347 -51.11 32.25 15.98
N GLY A 348 -51.05 30.93 16.13
CA GLY A 348 -52.20 30.02 16.15
C GLY A 348 -52.83 29.85 17.53
N LYS A 349 -53.71 28.87 17.67
CA LYS A 349 -54.38 28.51 18.94
C LYS A 349 -54.48 27.00 19.16
N ASN A 350 -54.09 26.19 18.16
CA ASN A 350 -54.21 24.74 18.23
C ASN A 350 -52.85 24.07 18.02
N ILE A 351 -52.58 23.03 18.80
CA ILE A 351 -51.44 22.14 18.68
C ILE A 351 -51.97 20.73 18.45
N TYR A 352 -51.40 20.02 17.49
CA TYR A 352 -51.76 18.64 17.17
C TYR A 352 -50.53 17.75 17.38
N ILE A 353 -50.71 16.67 18.15
CA ILE A 353 -49.70 15.65 18.34
C ILE A 353 -50.29 14.31 17.90
N THR A 354 -49.74 13.76 16.84
CA THR A 354 -50.27 12.55 16.19
C THR A 354 -49.21 11.46 16.14
N LEU A 355 -49.58 10.25 16.55
CA LEU A 355 -48.74 9.06 16.35
C LEU A 355 -48.96 8.57 14.91
N ILE A 356 -47.93 8.71 14.06
CA ILE A 356 -48.01 8.33 12.65
C ILE A 356 -47.75 6.84 12.47
N GLU A 357 -46.70 6.33 13.15
CA GLU A 357 -46.31 4.93 13.07
C GLU A 357 -45.78 4.46 14.42
N ASN A 358 -46.11 3.22 14.78
CA ASN A 358 -45.63 2.59 15.99
C ASN A 358 -45.30 1.13 15.71
N ASN A 359 -44.01 0.85 15.47
CA ASN A 359 -43.53 -0.50 15.20
C ASN A 359 -42.60 -1.00 16.34
N SER A 360 -41.97 -2.16 16.15
CA SER A 360 -41.08 -2.76 17.17
C SER A 360 -39.75 -2.03 17.33
N GLN A 361 -39.34 -1.21 16.36
CA GLN A 361 -38.01 -0.57 16.36
C GLN A 361 -38.10 0.92 16.71
N TYR A 362 -39.12 1.62 16.23
CA TYR A 362 -39.26 3.05 16.43
C TYR A 362 -40.76 3.45 16.50
N CYS A 363 -41.00 4.64 17.03
CA CYS A 363 -42.25 5.36 16.85
C CYS A 363 -42.00 6.64 16.07
N SER A 364 -42.93 7.02 15.20
CA SER A 364 -42.95 8.26 14.40
C SER A 364 -44.07 9.15 14.91
N ILE A 365 -43.71 10.36 15.30
CA ILE A 365 -44.64 11.33 15.89
C ILE A 365 -44.61 12.59 15.03
N ARG A 366 -45.78 13.16 14.82
CA ARG A 366 -45.99 14.44 14.18
C ARG A 366 -46.47 15.44 15.21
N PHE A 367 -45.80 16.58 15.28
CA PHE A 367 -46.19 17.74 16.04
C PHE A 367 -46.54 18.87 15.06
N GLU A 368 -47.68 19.50 15.19
CA GLU A 368 -48.13 20.54 14.29
C GLU A 368 -48.74 21.71 15.09
N ASP A 369 -48.55 22.95 14.60
CA ASP A 369 -49.34 24.12 15.00
C ASP A 369 -50.24 24.60 13.85
N ASP A 370 -51.23 25.42 14.14
CA ASP A 370 -52.13 26.02 13.16
C ASP A 370 -51.81 27.50 12.86
N GLY A 371 -50.55 27.89 13.01
CA GLY A 371 -50.09 29.27 12.85
C GLY A 371 -49.80 29.67 11.42
N THR A 372 -48.92 30.65 11.27
CA THR A 372 -48.57 31.27 9.97
C THR A 372 -47.53 30.48 9.17
N GLY A 373 -46.87 29.53 9.82
CA GLY A 373 -45.72 28.82 9.20
C GLY A 373 -44.44 29.67 9.04
N VAL A 374 -43.51 29.20 8.26
CA VAL A 374 -42.19 29.83 8.05
C VAL A 374 -41.82 29.82 6.57
N GLU A 375 -41.14 30.88 6.09
CA GLU A 375 -40.59 30.91 4.73
C GLU A 375 -39.72 29.67 4.43
N GLU A 376 -39.98 28.99 3.30
CA GLU A 376 -39.30 27.73 2.94
C GLU A 376 -37.78 27.79 3.02
N GLN A 377 -37.19 28.92 2.60
CA GLN A 377 -35.73 29.15 2.64
C GLN A 377 -35.14 29.16 4.05
N LYS A 378 -35.96 29.40 5.09
CA LYS A 378 -35.54 29.49 6.49
C LYS A 378 -35.73 28.15 7.23
N ILE A 379 -36.55 27.23 6.70
CA ILE A 379 -36.85 25.93 7.33
C ILE A 379 -35.59 25.11 7.62
N PRO A 380 -34.61 24.94 6.71
CA PRO A 380 -33.44 24.15 6.96
C PRO A 380 -32.57 24.68 8.13
N ARG A 381 -32.72 25.95 8.44
CA ARG A 381 -31.95 26.66 9.46
C ARG A 381 -32.58 26.67 10.84
N LEU A 382 -33.83 26.22 10.96
CA LEU A 382 -34.59 26.23 12.22
C LEU A 382 -33.89 25.51 13.38
N PHE A 383 -33.11 24.46 13.06
CA PHE A 383 -32.37 23.66 14.03
C PHE A 383 -30.95 24.15 14.29
N GLU A 384 -30.54 25.27 13.63
CA GLU A 384 -29.23 25.89 13.93
C GLU A 384 -29.28 26.55 15.32
N ARG A 385 -28.23 26.38 16.11
CA ARG A 385 -28.14 26.98 17.45
C ARG A 385 -28.13 28.51 17.37
N PHE A 386 -28.90 29.15 18.24
CA PHE A 386 -29.08 30.62 18.31
C PHE A 386 -29.71 31.23 17.04
N TYR A 387 -30.22 30.40 16.11
CA TYR A 387 -30.90 30.91 14.94
C TYR A 387 -32.28 31.43 15.33
N ARG A 388 -32.63 32.59 14.80
CA ARG A 388 -33.93 33.24 14.99
C ARG A 388 -34.33 33.91 13.69
N ILE A 389 -35.58 33.74 13.30
CA ILE A 389 -36.15 34.34 12.09
C ILE A 389 -36.25 35.86 12.25
N ASP A 390 -36.72 36.34 13.44
CA ASP A 390 -36.84 37.75 13.81
C ASP A 390 -36.16 37.97 15.18
N LYS A 391 -34.98 38.62 15.18
CA LYS A 391 -34.22 38.89 16.39
C LYS A 391 -34.90 39.87 17.35
N GLY A 392 -35.76 40.79 16.83
CA GLY A 392 -36.42 41.81 17.64
C GLY A 392 -37.61 41.24 18.42
N ARG A 393 -38.49 40.51 17.75
CA ARG A 393 -39.67 39.90 18.33
C ARG A 393 -39.30 38.78 19.32
N SER A 394 -38.36 37.95 18.91
CA SER A 394 -37.89 36.83 19.76
C SER A 394 -37.23 37.28 21.06
N ARG A 395 -36.56 38.45 21.10
CA ARG A 395 -35.97 38.98 22.35
C ARG A 395 -37.05 39.42 23.33
N ARG A 396 -38.16 39.98 22.89
CA ARG A 396 -39.23 40.40 23.74
C ARG A 396 -39.98 39.22 24.35
N LEU A 397 -40.06 38.10 23.61
CA LEU A 397 -40.73 36.88 24.04
C LEU A 397 -39.80 35.91 24.80
N GLY A 398 -38.57 36.32 25.15
CA GLY A 398 -37.67 35.56 26.01
C GLY A 398 -36.94 34.36 25.35
N GLY A 399 -37.15 34.12 24.06
CA GLY A 399 -36.57 32.96 23.39
C GLY A 399 -35.03 32.95 23.40
N THR A 400 -34.42 31.80 23.66
CA THR A 400 -32.96 31.60 23.69
C THR A 400 -32.39 31.34 22.30
N GLY A 401 -33.20 30.81 21.36
CA GLY A 401 -32.76 30.29 20.06
C GLY A 401 -32.04 28.93 20.16
N LEU A 402 -32.14 28.27 21.29
CA LEU A 402 -31.58 26.94 21.53
C LEU A 402 -32.66 25.84 21.48
N GLY A 403 -33.92 26.16 21.73
CA GLY A 403 -34.99 25.18 21.89
C GLY A 403 -35.07 24.13 20.76
N LEU A 404 -35.15 24.58 19.48
CA LEU A 404 -35.26 23.63 18.36
C LEU A 404 -33.95 22.85 18.15
N SER A 405 -32.80 23.41 18.50
CA SER A 405 -31.52 22.66 18.48
C SER A 405 -31.49 21.61 19.59
N ILE A 406 -32.08 21.88 20.76
CA ILE A 406 -32.26 20.90 21.83
C ILE A 406 -33.17 19.77 21.35
N VAL A 407 -34.30 20.10 20.72
CA VAL A 407 -35.22 19.10 20.14
C VAL A 407 -34.45 18.17 19.19
N LYS A 408 -33.67 18.71 18.24
CA LYS A 408 -32.91 17.92 17.31
C LYS A 408 -31.89 17.00 18.02
N HIS A 409 -31.12 17.51 18.98
CA HIS A 409 -30.16 16.71 19.73
C HIS A 409 -30.81 15.65 20.60
N ALA A 410 -31.92 15.95 21.25
CA ALA A 410 -32.69 15.00 22.05
C ALA A 410 -33.27 13.87 21.19
N VAL A 411 -33.79 14.16 20.01
CA VAL A 411 -34.26 13.16 19.04
C VAL A 411 -33.08 12.28 18.58
N GLN A 412 -31.96 12.90 18.21
CA GLN A 412 -30.74 12.17 17.80
C GLN A 412 -30.17 11.30 18.92
N PHE A 413 -30.19 11.77 20.18
CA PHE A 413 -29.78 10.98 21.35
C PHE A 413 -30.60 9.70 21.49
N HIS A 414 -31.90 9.75 21.12
CA HIS A 414 -32.80 8.60 21.10
C HIS A 414 -32.78 7.84 19.76
N GLY A 415 -31.71 7.99 18.95
CA GLY A 415 -31.53 7.26 17.70
C GLY A 415 -32.49 7.65 16.56
N GLY A 416 -33.22 8.76 16.72
CA GLY A 416 -34.16 9.22 15.75
C GLY A 416 -33.69 10.34 14.84
N SER A 417 -34.57 10.81 14.00
CA SER A 417 -34.41 11.95 13.11
C SER A 417 -35.60 12.89 13.18
N ILE A 418 -35.43 14.18 12.90
CA ILE A 418 -36.46 15.18 12.88
C ILE A 418 -36.38 16.02 11.61
N VAL A 419 -37.53 16.32 11.04
CA VAL A 419 -37.67 17.21 9.87
C VAL A 419 -38.80 18.23 10.16
N ALA A 420 -38.57 19.47 9.72
CA ALA A 420 -39.59 20.53 9.77
C ALA A 420 -40.13 20.81 8.36
N SER A 421 -41.41 21.11 8.27
CA SER A 421 -42.07 21.53 7.02
C SER A 421 -43.25 22.44 7.33
N ASN A 422 -43.73 23.22 6.35
CA ASN A 422 -44.98 23.94 6.50
C ASN A 422 -46.17 22.98 6.32
N ARG A 423 -47.18 23.16 7.15
CA ARG A 423 -48.44 22.45 7.06
C ARG A 423 -49.25 22.99 5.89
N GLN A 424 -49.95 22.14 5.14
CA GLN A 424 -50.77 22.54 3.96
C GLN A 424 -51.90 23.52 4.30
N GLN A 425 -52.43 23.45 5.52
CA GLN A 425 -53.51 24.29 6.00
C GLN A 425 -53.04 25.53 6.77
N GLY A 426 -51.73 25.82 6.75
CA GLY A 426 -51.10 26.84 7.56
C GLY A 426 -50.53 26.28 8.85
N GLY A 427 -49.42 26.85 9.32
CA GLY A 427 -48.67 26.40 10.48
C GLY A 427 -47.38 25.64 10.15
N LEU A 428 -46.68 25.26 11.19
CA LEU A 428 -45.40 24.50 11.09
C LEU A 428 -45.66 23.06 11.56
N GLN A 429 -44.98 22.12 10.88
CA GLN A 429 -45.07 20.69 11.14
C GLN A 429 -43.67 20.17 11.44
N PHE A 430 -43.54 19.35 12.48
CA PHE A 430 -42.33 18.62 12.84
C PHE A 430 -42.61 17.12 12.84
N ASP A 431 -41.99 16.38 11.96
CA ASP A 431 -42.06 14.93 11.92
C ASP A 431 -40.73 14.38 12.53
N PHE A 432 -40.85 13.58 13.58
CA PHE A 432 -39.69 12.99 14.22
C PHE A 432 -39.92 11.54 14.63
N THR A 433 -38.79 10.81 14.71
CA THR A 433 -38.79 9.42 15.13
C THR A 433 -38.03 9.27 16.46
N LEU A 434 -38.45 8.30 17.28
CA LEU A 434 -37.73 7.91 18.49
C LEU A 434 -37.56 6.40 18.46
N GLN A 435 -36.35 5.92 18.72
CA GLN A 435 -36.05 4.51 18.74
C GLN A 435 -36.54 3.87 20.04
N LYS A 436 -37.15 2.67 19.95
CA LYS A 436 -37.73 1.98 21.10
C LYS A 436 -36.75 1.12 21.88
N ARG A 437 -35.60 0.79 21.25
CA ARG A 437 -34.51 -0.04 21.84
C ARG A 437 -33.15 0.44 21.43
#